data_2d58475402402c21b7609af28116c99a
#
_entry.id   2d58475402402c21b7609af28116c99a
#
_cell.length_a   1.000
_cell.length_b   1.000
_cell.length_c   1.000
_cell.angle_alpha   90.00
_cell.angle_beta   90.00
_cell.angle_gamma   90.00
#
_symmetry.space_group_name_H-M   'P 1'
#
loop_
_entity.id
_entity.type
_entity.pdbx_description
1 polymer ?
#
loop_
_entity_poly.entity_id
_entity_poly.type
_entity_poly.pdbx_seq_one_letter_code
_entity_poly.pdbx_strand_id
1 'polypeptide(L)'
;MSALKDRLADTGYGLGWGLLCRLPESWVRWAFQFAGDIAWRRQGHGVQLLEANLRRVIGPQPSGQELRQLSRDAMRSYARYWLEVFRLPVITKERLLDGTLGIGESALHAILASGRGVVAALPHMGNFDAAGAWIVSTGVGKFTTVAERLKPESVYLRFVAFRESLGFEVLPASGSNSRFGVLAQRLRAGGLVCLPSDRDVTGGGIEVEFFGEKARMMGGPAALAVQTGAALMPVTLWYEGDYWAVHIHQEIPVPDGGDRREKVAAMTQQVAGVFEAGIAAHPADWHMLQRVFVADLDPERLAAAEAAAEDTAEDDGGRP
;
A
#
# COMPACT_ATOMS: atom_id res chain seq x y z
N MET A 1 -8.95 24.94 23.99
CA MET A 1 -9.08 25.36 22.58
C MET A 1 -8.83 24.24 21.58
N SER A 2 -8.01 23.24 21.85
CA SER A 2 -7.81 22.08 20.95
C SER A 2 -9.05 21.21 20.79
N ALA A 3 -9.69 20.81 21.87
CA ALA A 3 -10.85 19.90 21.89
C ALA A 3 -12.08 20.44 21.12
N LEU A 4 -12.31 21.76 21.07
CA LEU A 4 -13.39 22.35 20.27
C LEU A 4 -13.05 22.34 18.76
N LYS A 5 -11.78 22.64 18.42
CA LYS A 5 -11.29 22.56 17.05
C LYS A 5 -11.36 21.12 16.52
N ASP A 6 -10.99 20.15 17.35
CA ASP A 6 -11.02 18.73 16.99
C ASP A 6 -12.47 18.25 16.79
N ARG A 7 -13.41 18.68 17.64
CA ARG A 7 -14.85 18.37 17.47
C ARG A 7 -15.45 19.02 16.22
N LEU A 8 -15.10 20.28 15.91
CA LEU A 8 -15.56 20.96 14.70
C LEU A 8 -14.99 20.29 13.44
N ALA A 9 -13.71 19.92 13.46
CA ALA A 9 -13.07 19.17 12.38
C ALA A 9 -13.75 17.80 12.18
N ASP A 10 -14.01 17.08 13.27
CA ASP A 10 -14.66 15.78 13.24
C ASP A 10 -16.08 15.85 12.69
N THR A 11 -16.88 16.84 13.14
CA THR A 11 -18.23 17.06 12.64
C THR A 11 -18.23 17.46 11.17
N GLY A 12 -17.32 18.37 10.77
CA GLY A 12 -17.15 18.79 9.37
C GLY A 12 -16.75 17.63 8.46
N TYR A 13 -15.85 16.76 8.93
CA TYR A 13 -15.43 15.55 8.20
C TYR A 13 -16.59 14.57 8.04
N GLY A 14 -17.38 14.33 9.11
CA GLY A 14 -18.53 13.43 9.05
C GLY A 14 -19.63 13.93 8.12
N LEU A 15 -19.95 15.23 8.16
CA LEU A 15 -20.93 15.86 7.27
C LEU A 15 -20.44 15.84 5.81
N GLY A 16 -19.16 16.18 5.58
CA GLY A 16 -18.55 16.13 4.25
C GLY A 16 -18.57 14.71 3.65
N TRP A 17 -18.21 13.71 4.45
CA TRP A 17 -18.26 12.31 4.02
C TRP A 17 -19.69 11.88 3.67
N GLY A 18 -20.67 12.17 4.54
CA GLY A 18 -22.07 11.86 4.27
C GLY A 18 -22.62 12.55 3.02
N LEU A 19 -22.18 13.77 2.73
CA LEU A 19 -22.54 14.51 1.52
C LEU A 19 -21.95 13.85 0.27
N LEU A 20 -20.66 13.46 0.29
CA LEU A 20 -19.99 12.78 -0.82
C LEU A 20 -20.68 11.45 -1.19
N CYS A 21 -21.23 10.75 -0.21
CA CYS A 21 -21.97 9.52 -0.44
C CYS A 21 -23.36 9.75 -1.10
N ARG A 22 -23.96 10.95 -0.94
CA ARG A 22 -25.32 11.26 -1.43
C ARG A 22 -25.34 11.98 -2.78
N LEU A 23 -24.27 12.68 -3.12
CA LEU A 23 -24.18 13.41 -4.38
C LEU A 23 -24.05 12.46 -5.58
N PRO A 24 -24.53 12.85 -6.77
CA PRO A 24 -24.30 12.12 -8.01
C PRO A 24 -22.80 11.89 -8.24
N GLU A 25 -22.43 10.66 -8.58
CA GLU A 25 -21.00 10.28 -8.73
C GLU A 25 -20.27 11.17 -9.75
N SER A 26 -20.92 11.49 -10.86
CA SER A 26 -20.33 12.34 -11.92
C SER A 26 -19.90 13.72 -11.42
N TRP A 27 -20.69 14.33 -10.52
CA TRP A 27 -20.38 15.65 -9.96
C TRP A 27 -19.19 15.57 -8.99
N VAL A 28 -19.18 14.55 -8.15
CA VAL A 28 -18.09 14.35 -7.19
C VAL A 28 -16.80 13.97 -7.93
N ARG A 29 -16.89 13.13 -8.94
CA ARG A 29 -15.76 12.75 -9.81
C ARG A 29 -15.15 13.99 -10.48
N TRP A 30 -15.99 14.86 -11.06
CA TRP A 30 -15.53 16.12 -11.64
C TRP A 30 -14.83 17.02 -10.60
N ALA A 31 -15.44 17.18 -9.42
CA ALA A 31 -14.87 18.02 -8.36
C ALA A 31 -13.50 17.47 -7.86
N PHE A 32 -13.36 16.16 -7.70
CA PHE A 32 -12.10 15.54 -7.28
C PHE A 32 -11.02 15.63 -8.38
N GLN A 33 -11.38 15.44 -9.64
CA GLN A 33 -10.46 15.65 -10.76
C GLN A 33 -9.97 17.11 -10.82
N PHE A 34 -10.87 18.05 -10.65
CA PHE A 34 -10.53 19.47 -10.60
C PHE A 34 -9.61 19.79 -9.41
N ALA A 35 -9.89 19.23 -8.24
CA ALA A 35 -9.03 19.36 -7.06
C ALA A 35 -7.64 18.75 -7.29
N GLY A 36 -7.55 17.59 -7.96
CA GLY A 36 -6.30 16.96 -8.38
C GLY A 36 -5.50 17.86 -9.33
N ASP A 37 -6.16 18.47 -10.32
CA ASP A 37 -5.54 19.42 -11.24
C ASP A 37 -5.01 20.68 -10.51
N ILE A 38 -5.75 21.19 -9.52
CA ILE A 38 -5.29 22.32 -8.70
C ILE A 38 -4.07 21.93 -7.87
N ALA A 39 -4.11 20.77 -7.20
CA ALA A 39 -2.99 20.28 -6.40
C ALA A 39 -1.74 20.09 -7.26
N TRP A 40 -1.89 19.50 -8.44
CA TRP A 40 -0.82 19.35 -9.41
C TRP A 40 -0.24 20.71 -9.85
N ARG A 41 -1.07 21.68 -10.19
CA ARG A 41 -0.62 23.04 -10.60
C ARG A 41 0.12 23.78 -9.50
N ARG A 42 -0.22 23.55 -8.23
CA ARG A 42 0.45 24.16 -7.07
C ARG A 42 1.86 23.62 -6.84
N GLN A 43 2.24 22.50 -7.45
CA GLN A 43 3.58 21.90 -7.37
C GLN A 43 4.09 21.81 -5.91
N GLY A 44 3.21 21.40 -4.98
CA GLY A 44 3.59 21.15 -3.60
C GLY A 44 4.64 20.03 -3.50
N HIS A 45 5.30 19.91 -2.37
CA HIS A 45 6.40 18.95 -2.15
C HIS A 45 6.03 17.50 -2.55
N GLY A 46 4.81 17.04 -2.22
CA GLY A 46 4.36 15.70 -2.63
C GLY A 46 4.28 15.51 -4.15
N VAL A 47 3.84 16.54 -4.90
CA VAL A 47 3.79 16.48 -6.37
C VAL A 47 5.20 16.45 -6.97
N GLN A 48 6.14 17.20 -6.38
CA GLN A 48 7.55 17.18 -6.81
C GLN A 48 8.19 15.80 -6.58
N LEU A 49 7.89 15.15 -5.44
CA LEU A 49 8.34 13.78 -5.17
C LEU A 49 7.69 12.77 -6.13
N LEU A 50 6.38 12.92 -6.41
CA LEU A 50 5.70 12.09 -7.42
C LEU A 50 6.38 12.23 -8.78
N GLU A 51 6.69 13.45 -9.24
CA GLU A 51 7.40 13.68 -10.51
C GLU A 51 8.82 13.08 -10.50
N ALA A 52 9.55 13.17 -9.38
CA ALA A 52 10.85 12.54 -9.23
C ALA A 52 10.78 11.01 -9.32
N ASN A 53 9.79 10.40 -8.67
CA ASN A 53 9.54 8.96 -8.73
C ASN A 53 9.13 8.53 -10.16
N LEU A 54 8.16 9.21 -10.76
CA LEU A 54 7.67 8.89 -12.11
C LEU A 54 8.74 9.07 -13.20
N ARG A 55 9.68 10.00 -13.02
CA ARG A 55 10.82 10.16 -13.94
C ARG A 55 11.65 8.88 -14.04
N ARG A 56 11.86 8.19 -12.92
CA ARG A 56 12.60 6.92 -12.88
C ARG A 56 11.82 5.80 -13.57
N VAL A 57 10.49 5.80 -13.42
CA VAL A 57 9.61 4.79 -14.04
C VAL A 57 9.64 4.88 -15.58
N ILE A 58 9.56 6.09 -16.13
CA ILE A 58 9.50 6.27 -17.60
C ILE A 58 10.88 6.38 -18.25
N GLY A 59 11.95 6.24 -17.46
CA GLY A 59 13.32 6.16 -17.97
C GLY A 59 14.12 7.45 -17.83
N PRO A 60 15.42 7.42 -18.20
CA PRO A 60 16.38 8.45 -17.81
C PRO A 60 16.24 9.79 -18.53
N GLN A 61 15.49 9.84 -19.62
CA GLN A 61 15.36 11.06 -20.45
C GLN A 61 13.93 11.29 -20.96
N PRO A 62 12.91 11.35 -20.07
CA PRO A 62 11.57 11.70 -20.52
C PRO A 62 11.52 13.15 -20.99
N SER A 63 10.72 13.45 -22.00
CA SER A 63 10.43 14.84 -22.35
C SER A 63 9.75 15.54 -21.15
N GLY A 64 10.02 16.83 -20.95
CA GLY A 64 9.37 17.59 -19.90
C GLY A 64 7.84 17.60 -20.05
N GLN A 65 7.31 17.51 -21.26
CA GLN A 65 5.88 17.44 -21.53
C GLN A 65 5.30 16.07 -21.12
N GLU A 66 5.97 14.99 -21.45
CA GLU A 66 5.56 13.61 -21.10
C GLU A 66 5.46 13.43 -19.58
N LEU A 67 6.51 13.81 -18.84
CA LEU A 67 6.51 13.76 -17.39
C LEU A 67 5.41 14.63 -16.77
N ARG A 68 5.20 15.83 -17.29
CA ARG A 68 4.13 16.72 -16.80
C ARG A 68 2.74 16.18 -17.08
N GLN A 69 2.52 15.55 -18.23
CA GLN A 69 1.23 14.90 -18.51
C GLN A 69 1.01 13.71 -17.59
N LEU A 70 2.02 12.84 -17.44
CA LEU A 70 1.95 11.68 -16.57
C LEU A 70 1.72 12.07 -15.11
N SER A 71 2.44 13.05 -14.58
CA SER A 71 2.25 13.52 -13.20
C SER A 71 0.87 14.12 -12.96
N ARG A 72 0.28 14.79 -13.97
CA ARG A 72 -1.10 15.27 -13.92
C ARG A 72 -2.10 14.12 -13.86
N ASP A 73 -1.90 13.11 -14.70
CA ASP A 73 -2.78 11.94 -14.74
C ASP A 73 -2.66 11.14 -13.44
N ALA A 74 -1.46 11.02 -12.87
CA ALA A 74 -1.23 10.39 -11.57
C ALA A 74 -1.92 11.14 -10.42
N MET A 75 -1.92 12.48 -10.43
CA MET A 75 -2.66 13.27 -9.45
C MET A 75 -4.18 13.14 -9.60
N ARG A 76 -4.69 12.93 -10.81
CA ARG A 76 -6.11 12.63 -11.07
C ARG A 76 -6.47 11.22 -10.62
N SER A 77 -5.60 10.22 -10.86
CA SER A 77 -5.73 8.86 -10.35
C SER A 77 -5.75 8.85 -8.81
N TYR A 78 -4.84 9.58 -8.17
CA TYR A 78 -4.83 9.73 -6.71
C TYR A 78 -6.09 10.41 -6.16
N ALA A 79 -6.60 11.43 -6.87
CA ALA A 79 -7.89 12.05 -6.51
C ALA A 79 -9.07 11.07 -6.67
N ARG A 80 -9.05 10.23 -7.73
CA ARG A 80 -10.02 9.14 -7.91
C ARG A 80 -9.97 8.13 -6.77
N TYR A 81 -8.77 7.70 -6.35
CA TYR A 81 -8.61 6.82 -5.19
C TYR A 81 -9.33 7.38 -3.95
N TRP A 82 -9.08 8.64 -3.59
CA TRP A 82 -9.73 9.26 -2.42
C TRP A 82 -11.25 9.39 -2.57
N LEU A 83 -11.74 9.79 -3.75
CA LEU A 83 -13.16 9.82 -4.04
C LEU A 83 -13.80 8.46 -3.77
N GLU A 84 -13.21 7.40 -4.32
CA GLU A 84 -13.75 6.06 -4.22
C GLU A 84 -13.66 5.52 -2.79
N VAL A 85 -12.59 5.78 -2.04
CA VAL A 85 -12.47 5.45 -0.61
C VAL A 85 -13.61 6.09 0.18
N PHE A 86 -13.91 7.37 -0.04
CA PHE A 86 -15.03 8.04 0.64
C PHE A 86 -16.40 7.45 0.24
N ARG A 87 -16.54 6.95 -0.98
CA ARG A 87 -17.80 6.37 -1.48
C ARG A 87 -17.91 4.85 -1.26
N LEU A 88 -16.84 4.18 -0.89
CA LEU A 88 -16.83 2.73 -0.69
C LEU A 88 -17.92 2.22 0.28
N PRO A 89 -18.34 2.96 1.34
CA PRO A 89 -19.44 2.54 2.21
C PRO A 89 -20.80 2.39 1.51
N VAL A 90 -20.98 3.01 0.35
CA VAL A 90 -22.24 2.95 -0.42
C VAL A 90 -22.11 2.14 -1.71
N ILE A 91 -20.94 1.55 -1.96
CA ILE A 91 -20.73 0.61 -3.06
C ILE A 91 -21.22 -0.75 -2.65
N THR A 92 -22.12 -1.34 -3.46
CA THR A 92 -22.69 -2.65 -3.15
C THR A 92 -21.69 -3.78 -3.45
N LYS A 93 -21.93 -4.94 -2.83
CA LYS A 93 -21.13 -6.14 -3.09
C LYS A 93 -21.15 -6.53 -4.57
N GLU A 94 -22.30 -6.43 -5.21
CA GLU A 94 -22.48 -6.73 -6.65
C GLU A 94 -21.61 -5.77 -7.49
N ARG A 95 -21.61 -4.46 -7.17
CA ARG A 95 -20.77 -3.48 -7.87
C ARG A 95 -19.27 -3.75 -7.66
N LEU A 96 -18.85 -4.25 -6.48
CA LEU A 96 -17.46 -4.66 -6.24
C LEU A 96 -17.08 -5.87 -7.09
N LEU A 97 -17.95 -6.90 -7.13
CA LEU A 97 -17.70 -8.12 -7.89
C LEU A 97 -17.70 -7.86 -9.40
N ASP A 98 -18.71 -7.16 -9.92
CA ASP A 98 -18.86 -6.89 -11.35
C ASP A 98 -17.88 -5.80 -11.84
N GLY A 99 -17.44 -4.92 -10.95
CA GLY A 99 -16.55 -3.79 -11.25
C GLY A 99 -15.08 -4.07 -11.07
N THR A 100 -14.70 -5.29 -10.67
CA THR A 100 -13.28 -5.64 -10.47
C THR A 100 -12.83 -6.70 -11.47
N LEU A 101 -11.74 -6.42 -12.16
CA LEU A 101 -11.04 -7.36 -13.02
C LEU A 101 -9.98 -8.09 -12.18
N GLY A 102 -10.34 -9.24 -11.63
CA GLY A 102 -9.46 -10.08 -10.82
C GLY A 102 -8.62 -11.02 -11.68
N ILE A 103 -7.31 -11.02 -11.49
CA ILE A 103 -6.37 -11.96 -12.13
C ILE A 103 -5.62 -12.71 -11.03
N GLY A 104 -5.56 -14.04 -11.08
CA GLY A 104 -4.81 -14.86 -10.14
C GLY A 104 -5.52 -15.14 -8.81
N GLU A 105 -6.76 -14.69 -8.60
CA GLU A 105 -7.51 -14.89 -7.35
C GLU A 105 -7.72 -16.36 -6.98
N SER A 106 -7.88 -17.23 -7.98
CA SER A 106 -8.07 -18.67 -7.78
C SER A 106 -6.88 -19.33 -7.07
N ALA A 107 -5.66 -18.88 -7.34
CA ALA A 107 -4.46 -19.37 -6.66
C ALA A 107 -4.46 -18.97 -5.17
N LEU A 108 -4.83 -17.73 -4.86
CA LEU A 108 -4.96 -17.26 -3.49
C LEU A 108 -6.03 -18.06 -2.73
N HIS A 109 -7.20 -18.27 -3.34
CA HIS A 109 -8.27 -19.09 -2.76
C HIS A 109 -7.82 -20.53 -2.49
N ALA A 110 -7.10 -21.15 -3.43
CA ALA A 110 -6.59 -22.52 -3.28
C ALA A 110 -5.60 -22.64 -2.12
N ILE A 111 -4.69 -21.66 -1.96
CA ILE A 111 -3.72 -21.65 -0.86
C ILE A 111 -4.44 -21.48 0.48
N LEU A 112 -5.37 -20.53 0.61
CA LEU A 112 -6.13 -20.34 1.85
C LEU A 112 -7.01 -21.55 2.18
N ALA A 113 -7.63 -22.18 1.18
CA ALA A 113 -8.42 -23.41 1.36
C ALA A 113 -7.58 -24.61 1.84
N SER A 114 -6.28 -24.62 1.55
CA SER A 114 -5.36 -25.64 2.10
C SER A 114 -5.01 -25.43 3.57
N GLY A 115 -5.48 -24.35 4.19
CA GLY A 115 -5.14 -23.94 5.57
C GLY A 115 -3.82 -23.18 5.69
N ARG A 116 -3.14 -22.89 4.58
CA ARG A 116 -1.90 -22.12 4.57
C ARG A 116 -2.20 -20.61 4.50
N GLY A 117 -1.57 -19.83 5.36
CA GLY A 117 -1.71 -18.38 5.35
C GLY A 117 -1.09 -17.72 4.12
N VAL A 118 -1.56 -16.52 3.78
CA VAL A 118 -1.06 -15.71 2.67
C VAL A 118 -0.68 -14.32 3.14
N VAL A 119 0.52 -13.85 2.76
CA VAL A 119 0.94 -12.45 2.84
C VAL A 119 0.83 -11.86 1.45
N ALA A 120 -0.14 -10.97 1.25
CA ALA A 120 -0.27 -10.17 0.05
C ALA A 120 0.55 -8.87 0.21
N ALA A 121 1.63 -8.74 -0.54
CA ALA A 121 2.45 -7.54 -0.61
C ALA A 121 1.97 -6.67 -1.78
N LEU A 122 1.71 -5.38 -1.55
CA LEU A 122 1.16 -4.49 -2.58
C LEU A 122 1.83 -3.11 -2.56
N PRO A 123 1.93 -2.41 -3.69
CA PRO A 123 2.37 -1.03 -3.75
C PRO A 123 1.20 -0.08 -3.48
N HIS A 124 1.48 1.19 -3.18
CA HIS A 124 0.48 2.25 -3.09
C HIS A 124 0.01 2.64 -4.51
N MET A 125 -0.72 1.75 -5.18
CA MET A 125 -1.21 2.00 -6.52
C MET A 125 -2.68 1.58 -6.70
N GLY A 126 -3.37 2.15 -7.69
CA GLY A 126 -4.77 1.87 -7.96
C GLY A 126 -5.66 2.14 -6.74
N ASN A 127 -6.63 1.26 -6.47
CA ASN A 127 -7.47 1.36 -5.28
C ASN A 127 -7.38 0.10 -4.42
N PHE A 128 -6.41 0.07 -3.52
CA PHE A 128 -6.19 -1.07 -2.61
C PHE A 128 -7.30 -1.23 -1.55
N ASP A 129 -8.07 -0.18 -1.20
CA ASP A 129 -9.24 -0.32 -0.32
C ASP A 129 -10.40 -1.00 -1.06
N ALA A 130 -10.65 -0.65 -2.33
CA ALA A 130 -11.65 -1.33 -3.15
C ALA A 130 -11.24 -2.79 -3.43
N ALA A 131 -9.96 -3.04 -3.72
CA ALA A 131 -9.42 -4.40 -3.88
C ALA A 131 -9.58 -5.23 -2.60
N GLY A 132 -9.35 -4.63 -1.43
CA GLY A 132 -9.59 -5.26 -0.14
C GLY A 132 -11.07 -5.61 0.08
N ALA A 133 -11.99 -4.68 -0.22
CA ALA A 133 -13.43 -4.93 -0.13
C ALA A 133 -13.89 -5.99 -1.15
N TRP A 134 -13.32 -5.98 -2.35
CA TRP A 134 -13.56 -6.99 -3.37
C TRP A 134 -13.13 -8.38 -2.91
N ILE A 135 -11.89 -8.54 -2.42
CA ILE A 135 -11.39 -9.87 -2.03
C ILE A 135 -12.19 -10.46 -0.85
N VAL A 136 -12.64 -9.64 0.09
CA VAL A 136 -13.59 -10.06 1.14
C VAL A 136 -14.91 -10.52 0.51
N SER A 137 -15.38 -9.82 -0.53
CA SER A 137 -16.64 -10.13 -1.22
C SER A 137 -16.60 -11.44 -2.01
N THR A 138 -15.41 -11.92 -2.41
CA THR A 138 -15.21 -13.22 -3.08
C THR A 138 -15.33 -14.42 -2.11
N GLY A 139 -15.42 -14.18 -0.80
CA GLY A 139 -15.59 -15.24 0.20
C GLY A 139 -14.31 -15.66 0.93
N VAL A 140 -13.20 -14.94 0.77
CA VAL A 140 -11.94 -15.16 1.53
C VAL A 140 -12.15 -14.96 3.04
N GLY A 141 -13.18 -14.21 3.43
CA GLY A 141 -13.39 -13.81 4.81
C GLY A 141 -12.62 -12.54 5.17
N LYS A 142 -12.38 -12.35 6.47
CA LYS A 142 -11.63 -11.18 6.95
C LYS A 142 -10.14 -11.31 6.65
N PHE A 143 -9.49 -10.19 6.36
CA PHE A 143 -8.03 -10.12 6.30
C PHE A 143 -7.48 -9.09 7.28
N THR A 144 -6.21 -9.23 7.64
CA THR A 144 -5.53 -8.31 8.56
C THR A 144 -4.63 -7.36 7.78
N THR A 145 -4.65 -6.08 8.12
CA THR A 145 -3.76 -5.06 7.56
C THR A 145 -3.23 -4.13 8.65
N VAL A 146 -2.27 -3.29 8.28
CA VAL A 146 -1.66 -2.29 9.17
C VAL A 146 -1.92 -0.90 8.63
N ALA A 147 -2.33 0.04 9.47
CA ALA A 147 -2.54 1.43 9.09
C ALA A 147 -1.73 2.39 9.95
N GLU A 148 -1.15 3.41 9.32
CA GLU A 148 -0.51 4.51 10.04
C GLU A 148 -1.56 5.33 10.82
N ARG A 149 -1.19 5.75 12.04
CA ARG A 149 -2.03 6.65 12.83
C ARG A 149 -2.06 8.04 12.22
N LEU A 150 -3.19 8.39 11.63
CA LEU A 150 -3.44 9.73 11.09
C LEU A 150 -3.74 10.71 12.23
N LYS A 151 -3.40 11.97 12.01
CA LYS A 151 -3.81 13.06 12.90
C LYS A 151 -4.84 13.93 12.17
N PRO A 152 -5.93 14.36 12.82
CA PRO A 152 -6.33 14.05 14.20
C PRO A 152 -6.81 12.61 14.39
N GLU A 153 -6.71 12.09 15.61
CA GLU A 153 -7.06 10.71 15.99
C GLU A 153 -8.50 10.34 15.61
N SER A 154 -9.44 11.29 15.64
CA SER A 154 -10.84 11.06 15.25
C SER A 154 -10.98 10.65 13.78
N VAL A 155 -10.15 11.20 12.89
CA VAL A 155 -10.10 10.81 11.47
C VAL A 155 -9.56 9.39 11.33
N TYR A 156 -8.49 9.06 12.05
CA TYR A 156 -7.94 7.70 12.09
C TYR A 156 -8.99 6.68 12.54
N LEU A 157 -9.68 6.93 13.66
CA LEU A 157 -10.69 6.02 14.19
C LEU A 157 -11.87 5.82 13.21
N ARG A 158 -12.26 6.86 12.46
CA ARG A 158 -13.28 6.74 11.41
C ARG A 158 -12.82 5.85 10.26
N PHE A 159 -11.55 6.01 9.82
CA PHE A 159 -10.99 5.15 8.79
C PHE A 159 -10.88 3.70 9.24
N VAL A 160 -10.47 3.46 10.48
CA VAL A 160 -10.43 2.11 11.06
C VAL A 160 -11.83 1.50 11.09
N ALA A 161 -12.82 2.19 11.70
CA ALA A 161 -14.20 1.71 11.78
C ALA A 161 -14.80 1.46 10.38
N PHE A 162 -14.50 2.32 9.42
CA PHE A 162 -14.90 2.13 8.03
C PHE A 162 -14.30 0.84 7.43
N ARG A 163 -12.99 0.64 7.53
CA ARG A 163 -12.33 -0.57 7.01
C ARG A 163 -12.81 -1.84 7.73
N GLU A 164 -13.04 -1.76 9.03
CA GLU A 164 -13.61 -2.88 9.81
C GLU A 164 -15.03 -3.24 9.34
N SER A 165 -15.84 -2.24 8.95
CA SER A 165 -17.16 -2.49 8.36
C SER A 165 -17.11 -3.20 6.99
N LEU A 166 -15.99 -3.11 6.29
CA LEU A 166 -15.72 -3.82 5.04
C LEU A 166 -15.13 -5.24 5.25
N GLY A 167 -14.90 -5.65 6.51
CA GLY A 167 -14.31 -6.94 6.83
C GLY A 167 -12.79 -6.94 6.98
N PHE A 168 -12.15 -5.76 7.16
CA PHE A 168 -10.73 -5.67 7.44
C PHE A 168 -10.50 -5.76 8.96
N GLU A 169 -9.42 -6.41 9.39
CA GLU A 169 -8.86 -6.25 10.72
C GLU A 169 -7.70 -5.26 10.63
N VAL A 170 -7.83 -4.09 11.23
CA VAL A 170 -6.84 -3.01 11.10
C VAL A 170 -6.00 -2.90 12.35
N LEU A 171 -4.71 -3.17 12.24
CA LEU A 171 -3.74 -2.98 13.32
C LEU A 171 -3.06 -1.61 13.18
N PRO A 172 -2.78 -0.89 14.28
CA PRO A 172 -2.07 0.39 14.21
C PRO A 172 -0.61 0.20 13.80
N ALA A 173 -0.05 1.03 12.92
CA ALA A 173 1.34 0.96 12.49
C ALA A 173 2.36 1.36 13.57
N SER A 174 1.99 2.17 14.57
CA SER A 174 2.83 2.58 15.71
C SER A 174 2.41 1.89 17.00
N GLY A 175 3.35 1.47 17.84
CA GLY A 175 3.10 0.76 19.12
C GLY A 175 3.92 -0.53 19.22
N SER A 176 3.85 -1.30 20.27
CA SER A 176 4.74 -2.38 20.70
C SER A 176 5.15 -3.42 19.63
N ASN A 177 6.26 -4.14 19.88
CA ASN A 177 6.77 -5.31 19.11
C ASN A 177 5.76 -6.45 18.91
N SER A 178 4.59 -6.37 19.57
CA SER A 178 3.54 -7.39 19.51
C SER A 178 2.85 -7.51 18.15
N ARG A 179 2.93 -6.48 17.27
CA ARG A 179 2.24 -6.47 15.95
C ARG A 179 2.72 -7.56 15.02
N PHE A 180 4.02 -7.68 14.88
CA PHE A 180 4.61 -8.72 14.03
C PHE A 180 4.17 -10.11 14.53
N GLY A 181 4.11 -10.29 15.86
CA GLY A 181 3.58 -11.49 16.49
C GLY A 181 2.10 -11.76 16.16
N VAL A 182 1.25 -10.70 16.18
CA VAL A 182 -0.17 -10.84 15.81
C VAL A 182 -0.32 -11.20 14.33
N LEU A 183 0.40 -10.53 13.43
CA LEU A 183 0.39 -10.87 12.00
C LEU A 183 0.84 -12.32 11.76
N ALA A 184 1.94 -12.73 12.42
CA ALA A 184 2.42 -14.11 12.33
C ALA A 184 1.40 -15.13 12.89
N GLN A 185 0.68 -14.79 13.96
CA GLN A 185 -0.40 -15.63 14.49
C GLN A 185 -1.55 -15.78 13.50
N ARG A 186 -1.97 -14.67 12.84
CA ARG A 186 -3.02 -14.73 11.81
C ARG A 186 -2.62 -15.63 10.64
N LEU A 187 -1.37 -15.50 10.18
CA LEU A 187 -0.84 -16.31 9.09
C LEU A 187 -0.76 -17.81 9.45
N ARG A 188 -0.28 -18.13 10.67
CA ARG A 188 -0.26 -19.54 11.14
C ARG A 188 -1.65 -20.15 11.30
N ALA A 189 -2.67 -19.31 11.50
CA ALA A 189 -4.07 -19.73 11.53
C ALA A 189 -4.69 -19.84 10.11
N GLY A 190 -3.88 -19.75 9.04
CA GLY A 190 -4.37 -19.86 7.66
C GLY A 190 -5.03 -18.56 7.14
N GLY A 191 -4.80 -17.43 7.80
CA GLY A 191 -5.40 -16.15 7.44
C GLY A 191 -4.68 -15.40 6.32
N LEU A 192 -5.34 -14.37 5.79
CA LEU A 192 -4.80 -13.43 4.82
C LEU A 192 -4.30 -12.16 5.53
N VAL A 193 -3.09 -11.73 5.22
CA VAL A 193 -2.48 -10.47 5.65
C VAL A 193 -2.13 -9.65 4.43
N CYS A 194 -2.63 -8.40 4.33
CA CYS A 194 -2.37 -7.49 3.20
C CYS A 194 -1.55 -6.29 3.68
N LEU A 195 -0.38 -6.08 3.09
CA LEU A 195 0.57 -5.04 3.52
C LEU A 195 1.08 -4.21 2.35
N PRO A 196 0.79 -2.88 2.31
CA PRO A 196 1.52 -1.97 1.44
C PRO A 196 3.01 -1.99 1.81
N SER A 197 3.90 -2.19 0.83
CA SER A 197 5.31 -2.49 1.11
C SER A 197 6.31 -1.87 0.15
N ASP A 198 5.87 -1.00 -0.75
CA ASP A 198 6.70 -0.32 -1.77
C ASP A 198 7.55 0.85 -1.24
N ARG A 199 7.47 1.16 0.05
CA ARG A 199 8.30 2.19 0.72
C ARG A 199 8.64 1.80 2.14
N ASP A 200 9.78 2.26 2.63
CA ASP A 200 10.16 2.11 4.03
C ASP A 200 9.59 3.26 4.87
N VAL A 201 8.79 2.93 5.87
CA VAL A 201 8.22 3.87 6.86
C VAL A 201 8.93 3.79 8.22
N THR A 202 9.81 2.81 8.40
CA THR A 202 10.41 2.49 9.70
C THR A 202 11.88 2.90 9.82
N GLY A 203 12.55 3.14 8.69
CA GLY A 203 13.99 3.35 8.60
C GLY A 203 14.82 2.05 8.55
N GLY A 204 14.20 0.89 8.81
CA GLY A 204 14.83 -0.44 8.76
C GLY A 204 14.49 -1.25 7.51
N GLY A 205 14.11 -0.59 6.41
CA GLY A 205 13.74 -1.24 5.16
C GLY A 205 14.90 -1.96 4.49
N ILE A 206 14.57 -2.93 3.66
CA ILE A 206 15.53 -3.67 2.83
C ILE A 206 15.89 -2.82 1.62
N GLU A 207 17.19 -2.69 1.35
CA GLU A 207 17.69 -2.06 0.13
C GLU A 207 17.46 -3.01 -1.06
N VAL A 208 16.86 -2.49 -2.13
CA VAL A 208 16.54 -3.22 -3.36
C VAL A 208 16.92 -2.38 -4.58
N GLU A 209 17.22 -3.04 -5.68
CA GLU A 209 17.26 -2.41 -7.01
C GLU A 209 15.82 -2.21 -7.50
N PHE A 210 15.50 -0.97 -7.88
CA PHE A 210 14.17 -0.58 -8.31
C PHE A 210 14.25 0.54 -9.36
N PHE A 211 13.78 0.30 -10.56
CA PHE A 211 13.96 1.20 -11.71
C PHE A 211 15.42 1.63 -11.96
N GLY A 212 16.36 0.71 -11.75
CA GLY A 212 17.79 0.93 -11.97
C GLY A 212 18.48 1.78 -10.90
N GLU A 213 17.80 2.11 -9.80
CA GLU A 213 18.36 2.82 -8.65
C GLU A 213 18.10 2.05 -7.35
N LYS A 214 18.86 2.37 -6.30
CA LYS A 214 18.63 1.82 -4.97
C LYS A 214 17.43 2.46 -4.31
N ALA A 215 16.52 1.61 -3.83
CA ALA A 215 15.33 2.01 -3.07
C ALA A 215 15.25 1.24 -1.76
N ARG A 216 14.47 1.74 -0.79
CA ARG A 216 14.19 1.02 0.47
C ARG A 216 12.74 0.60 0.55
N MET A 217 12.51 -0.70 0.69
CA MET A 217 11.17 -1.29 0.81
C MET A 217 10.99 -2.03 2.12
N MET A 218 9.74 -2.22 2.53
CA MET A 218 9.40 -2.98 3.74
C MET A 218 9.74 -4.46 3.56
N GLY A 219 10.67 -4.98 4.36
CA GLY A 219 10.99 -6.42 4.42
C GLY A 219 9.98 -7.25 5.22
N GLY A 220 9.00 -6.60 5.87
CA GLY A 220 8.00 -7.25 6.72
C GLY A 220 7.24 -8.40 6.06
N PRO A 221 6.71 -8.26 4.84
CA PRO A 221 6.02 -9.34 4.13
C PRO A 221 6.88 -10.58 3.94
N ALA A 222 8.11 -10.41 3.47
CA ALA A 222 9.07 -11.51 3.29
C ALA A 222 9.46 -12.15 4.63
N ALA A 223 9.72 -11.33 5.65
CA ALA A 223 10.06 -11.83 6.99
C ALA A 223 8.91 -12.65 7.62
N LEU A 224 7.65 -12.24 7.41
CA LEU A 224 6.47 -13.00 7.83
C LEU A 224 6.38 -14.34 7.09
N ALA A 225 6.57 -14.35 5.77
CA ALA A 225 6.56 -15.58 4.98
C ALA A 225 7.64 -16.57 5.43
N VAL A 226 8.89 -16.10 5.59
CA VAL A 226 9.99 -16.93 6.09
C VAL A 226 9.71 -17.49 7.47
N GLN A 227 9.13 -16.71 8.39
CA GLN A 227 8.88 -17.13 9.76
C GLN A 227 7.69 -18.07 9.93
N THR A 228 6.68 -17.95 9.08
CA THR A 228 5.39 -18.63 9.28
C THR A 228 5.13 -19.74 8.27
N GLY A 229 5.89 -19.80 7.17
CA GLY A 229 5.61 -20.68 6.03
C GLY A 229 4.43 -20.23 5.17
N ALA A 230 3.88 -19.02 5.43
CA ALA A 230 2.83 -18.45 4.62
C ALA A 230 3.31 -18.14 3.20
N ALA A 231 2.42 -18.17 2.23
CA ALA A 231 2.72 -17.81 0.86
C ALA A 231 2.90 -16.28 0.74
N LEU A 232 4.00 -15.82 0.15
CA LEU A 232 4.20 -14.42 -0.21
C LEU A 232 3.71 -14.18 -1.63
N MET A 233 2.62 -13.46 -1.80
CA MET A 233 2.01 -13.16 -3.09
C MET A 233 2.06 -11.64 -3.34
N PRO A 234 2.84 -11.15 -4.31
CA PRO A 234 2.75 -9.76 -4.72
C PRO A 234 1.40 -9.48 -5.39
N VAL A 235 0.89 -8.26 -5.20
CA VAL A 235 -0.36 -7.80 -5.83
C VAL A 235 -0.10 -6.45 -6.48
N THR A 236 -0.50 -6.28 -7.74
CA THR A 236 -0.48 -5.00 -8.44
C THR A 236 -1.90 -4.57 -8.79
N LEU A 237 -2.14 -3.27 -8.81
CA LEU A 237 -3.48 -2.70 -8.93
C LEU A 237 -3.45 -1.52 -9.89
N TRP A 238 -4.48 -1.37 -10.72
CA TRP A 238 -4.60 -0.22 -11.61
C TRP A 238 -6.08 0.07 -11.94
N TYR A 239 -6.32 1.11 -12.68
CA TYR A 239 -7.64 1.43 -13.21
C TYR A 239 -7.72 1.06 -14.69
N GLU A 240 -8.67 0.20 -15.06
CA GLU A 240 -8.98 -0.12 -16.45
C GLU A 240 -10.31 0.53 -16.82
N GLY A 241 -10.27 1.77 -17.30
CA GLY A 241 -11.47 2.58 -17.47
C GLY A 241 -12.22 2.80 -16.17
N ASP A 242 -13.45 2.31 -16.08
CA ASP A 242 -14.27 2.38 -14.85
C ASP A 242 -14.12 1.15 -13.92
N TYR A 243 -13.28 0.18 -14.30
CA TYR A 243 -13.01 -1.01 -13.52
C TYR A 243 -11.82 -0.81 -12.57
N TRP A 244 -11.83 -1.52 -11.46
CA TRP A 244 -10.67 -1.77 -10.62
C TRP A 244 -9.98 -3.04 -11.12
N ALA A 245 -8.72 -2.97 -11.48
CA ALA A 245 -7.95 -4.14 -11.86
C ALA A 245 -7.04 -4.57 -10.72
N VAL A 246 -7.02 -5.87 -10.43
CA VAL A 246 -6.26 -6.49 -9.35
C VAL A 246 -5.56 -7.72 -9.90
N HIS A 247 -4.24 -7.73 -9.92
CA HIS A 247 -3.46 -8.89 -10.30
C HIS A 247 -2.73 -9.45 -9.08
N ILE A 248 -3.17 -10.60 -8.63
CA ILE A 248 -2.53 -11.40 -7.60
C ILE A 248 -1.51 -12.31 -8.30
N HIS A 249 -0.23 -11.99 -8.15
CA HIS A 249 0.84 -12.71 -8.81
C HIS A 249 1.13 -14.06 -8.15
N GLN A 250 1.93 -14.88 -8.81
CA GLN A 250 2.37 -16.16 -8.27
C GLN A 250 3.16 -15.97 -6.97
N GLU A 251 3.12 -16.98 -6.13
CA GLU A 251 3.91 -17.03 -4.89
C GLU A 251 5.40 -16.86 -5.18
N ILE A 252 6.05 -16.00 -4.39
CA ILE A 252 7.50 -15.92 -4.30
C ILE A 252 7.97 -17.00 -3.33
N PRO A 253 8.71 -18.03 -3.80
CA PRO A 253 9.16 -19.10 -2.95
C PRO A 253 10.24 -18.61 -1.95
N VAL A 254 10.26 -19.22 -0.76
CA VAL A 254 11.35 -19.02 0.18
C VAL A 254 12.59 -19.72 -0.36
N PRO A 255 13.74 -19.05 -0.49
CA PRO A 255 14.99 -19.68 -0.93
C PRO A 255 15.41 -20.84 -0.02
N ASP A 256 15.92 -21.92 -0.61
CA ASP A 256 16.38 -23.10 0.15
C ASP A 256 17.63 -22.82 0.98
N GLY A 257 18.58 -22.03 0.42
CA GLY A 257 19.85 -21.66 1.05
C GLY A 257 19.82 -20.29 1.70
N GLY A 258 20.89 -19.95 2.41
CA GLY A 258 21.08 -18.66 3.05
C GLY A 258 20.47 -18.54 4.45
N ASP A 259 20.92 -17.54 5.19
CA ASP A 259 20.34 -17.20 6.49
C ASP A 259 18.98 -16.47 6.34
N ARG A 260 18.34 -16.16 7.48
CA ARG A 260 17.04 -15.46 7.47
C ARG A 260 17.11 -14.09 6.80
N ARG A 261 18.19 -13.34 7.00
CA ARG A 261 18.37 -11.98 6.47
C ARG A 261 18.53 -12.03 4.95
N GLU A 262 19.34 -12.95 4.46
CA GLU A 262 19.54 -13.20 3.02
C GLU A 262 18.23 -13.62 2.32
N LYS A 263 17.47 -14.54 2.94
CA LYS A 263 16.16 -14.96 2.42
C LYS A 263 15.19 -13.80 2.31
N VAL A 264 15.08 -12.98 3.37
CA VAL A 264 14.19 -11.80 3.38
C VAL A 264 14.63 -10.79 2.33
N ALA A 265 15.92 -10.52 2.18
CA ALA A 265 16.44 -9.61 1.17
C ALA A 265 16.12 -10.11 -0.26
N ALA A 266 16.40 -11.39 -0.54
CA ALA A 266 16.15 -11.98 -1.86
C ALA A 266 14.65 -11.97 -2.21
N MET A 267 13.77 -12.32 -1.27
CA MET A 267 12.33 -12.28 -1.49
C MET A 267 11.81 -10.84 -1.66
N THR A 268 12.33 -9.87 -0.89
CA THR A 268 11.95 -8.46 -1.03
C THR A 268 12.39 -7.91 -2.39
N GLN A 269 13.56 -8.30 -2.88
CA GLN A 269 14.00 -7.95 -4.23
C GLN A 269 13.07 -8.52 -5.31
N GLN A 270 12.59 -9.75 -5.16
CA GLN A 270 11.62 -10.33 -6.10
C GLN A 270 10.28 -9.58 -6.06
N VAL A 271 9.80 -9.19 -4.87
CA VAL A 271 8.61 -8.32 -4.74
C VAL A 271 8.84 -7.00 -5.46
N ALA A 272 10.00 -6.37 -5.29
CA ALA A 272 10.36 -5.12 -5.98
C ALA A 272 10.29 -5.27 -7.51
N GLY A 273 10.81 -6.37 -8.06
CA GLY A 273 10.75 -6.63 -9.51
C GLY A 273 9.31 -6.79 -10.03
N VAL A 274 8.42 -7.42 -9.26
CA VAL A 274 7.00 -7.53 -9.63
C VAL A 274 6.32 -6.15 -9.57
N PHE A 275 6.62 -5.34 -8.54
CA PHE A 275 6.09 -3.97 -8.44
C PHE A 275 6.61 -3.09 -9.58
N GLU A 276 7.89 -3.19 -9.91
CA GLU A 276 8.51 -2.46 -11.02
C GLU A 276 7.76 -2.74 -12.33
N ALA A 277 7.51 -4.00 -12.66
CA ALA A 277 6.78 -4.38 -13.87
C ALA A 277 5.34 -3.85 -13.88
N GLY A 278 4.62 -3.96 -12.75
CA GLY A 278 3.24 -3.48 -12.65
C GLY A 278 3.13 -1.96 -12.71
N ILE A 279 4.05 -1.25 -12.03
CA ILE A 279 4.11 0.22 -12.04
C ILE A 279 4.53 0.73 -13.43
N ALA A 280 5.49 0.09 -14.08
CA ALA A 280 5.89 0.46 -15.44
C ALA A 280 4.74 0.33 -16.44
N ALA A 281 3.87 -0.67 -16.28
CA ALA A 281 2.69 -0.86 -17.12
C ALA A 281 1.60 0.20 -16.86
N HIS A 282 1.45 0.68 -15.64
CA HIS A 282 0.39 1.61 -15.21
C HIS A 282 0.94 2.75 -14.33
N PRO A 283 1.89 3.56 -14.83
CA PRO A 283 2.64 4.50 -14.00
C PRO A 283 1.77 5.62 -13.40
N ALA A 284 0.68 6.01 -14.06
CA ALA A 284 -0.27 7.01 -13.56
C ALA A 284 -1.02 6.53 -12.30
N ASP A 285 -1.07 5.24 -12.05
CA ASP A 285 -1.80 4.67 -10.91
C ASP A 285 -0.90 4.41 -9.70
N TRP A 286 0.40 4.68 -9.78
CA TRP A 286 1.30 4.63 -8.64
C TRP A 286 1.29 5.96 -7.87
N HIS A 287 0.62 5.97 -6.71
CA HIS A 287 0.36 7.16 -5.90
C HIS A 287 1.49 7.46 -4.91
N MET A 288 2.73 7.48 -5.40
CA MET A 288 3.90 7.64 -4.55
C MET A 288 4.37 9.09 -4.44
N LEU A 289 3.72 9.84 -3.54
CA LEU A 289 4.03 11.23 -3.22
C LEU A 289 5.10 11.37 -2.12
N GLN A 290 5.87 10.31 -1.88
CA GLN A 290 6.88 10.23 -0.82
C GLN A 290 8.21 9.71 -1.35
N ARG A 291 9.26 9.84 -0.55
CA ARG A 291 10.60 9.36 -0.91
C ARG A 291 10.64 7.84 -0.82
N VAL A 292 11.19 7.21 -1.84
CA VAL A 292 11.39 5.74 -1.94
C VAL A 292 12.85 5.42 -2.19
N PHE A 293 13.48 6.20 -3.08
CA PHE A 293 14.85 5.98 -3.53
C PHE A 293 15.87 6.51 -2.53
N VAL A 294 16.95 5.75 -2.33
CA VAL A 294 18.02 6.10 -1.38
C VAL A 294 18.60 7.49 -1.67
N ALA A 295 18.77 7.84 -2.94
CA ALA A 295 19.26 9.14 -3.37
C ALA A 295 18.39 10.33 -2.91
N ASP A 296 17.13 10.11 -2.60
CA ASP A 296 16.20 11.16 -2.15
C ASP A 296 16.01 11.17 -0.63
N LEU A 297 16.54 10.17 0.10
CA LEU A 297 16.40 10.07 1.55
C LEU A 297 17.31 11.07 2.26
N ASP A 298 16.90 11.46 3.46
CA ASP A 298 17.69 12.32 4.33
C ASP A 298 18.93 11.56 4.83
N PRO A 299 20.16 12.07 4.60
CA PRO A 299 21.38 11.39 5.02
C PRO A 299 21.47 11.12 6.52
N GLU A 300 20.92 12.01 7.37
CA GLU A 300 20.88 11.81 8.83
C GLU A 300 19.97 10.64 9.21
N ARG A 301 18.85 10.48 8.50
CA ARG A 301 17.94 9.35 8.71
C ARG A 301 18.53 8.03 8.20
N LEU A 302 19.28 8.07 7.10
CA LEU A 302 20.00 6.89 6.60
C LEU A 302 21.05 6.42 7.59
N ALA A 303 21.90 7.32 8.08
CA ALA A 303 22.93 6.98 9.05
C ALA A 303 22.33 6.45 10.37
N ALA A 304 21.24 7.04 10.86
CA ALA A 304 20.54 6.56 12.05
C ALA A 304 19.93 5.16 11.86
N ALA A 305 19.41 4.88 10.67
CA ALA A 305 18.83 3.57 10.33
C ALA A 305 19.92 2.49 10.17
N GLU A 306 21.07 2.84 9.63
CA GLU A 306 22.22 1.95 9.51
C GLU A 306 22.81 1.59 10.87
N ALA A 307 23.00 2.57 11.74
CA ALA A 307 23.45 2.35 13.12
C ALA A 307 22.48 1.46 13.92
N ALA A 308 21.15 1.66 13.77
CA ALA A 308 20.16 0.81 14.43
C ALA A 308 20.11 -0.62 13.87
N ALA A 309 20.46 -0.83 12.61
CA ALA A 309 20.54 -2.16 12.00
C ALA A 309 21.82 -2.92 12.43
N GLU A 310 22.92 -2.22 12.70
CA GLU A 310 24.14 -2.78 13.24
C GLU A 310 23.97 -3.22 14.70
N ASP A 311 23.35 -2.39 15.56
CA ASP A 311 23.04 -2.72 16.96
C ASP A 311 22.15 -3.98 17.08
N THR A 312 21.17 -4.14 16.20
CA THR A 312 20.32 -5.33 16.19
C THR A 312 21.01 -6.58 15.69
N ALA A 313 22.03 -6.46 14.86
CA ALA A 313 22.81 -7.59 14.34
C ALA A 313 23.78 -8.14 15.41
N GLU A 314 24.32 -7.28 16.29
CA GLU A 314 25.18 -7.69 17.40
C GLU A 314 24.42 -8.41 18.53
N ASP A 315 23.14 -8.04 18.77
CA ASP A 315 22.32 -8.66 19.83
C ASP A 315 21.79 -10.05 19.44
N ASP A 316 21.60 -10.33 18.15
CA ASP A 316 21.14 -11.65 17.66
C ASP A 316 22.29 -12.67 17.50
N GLY A 317 23.56 -12.20 17.44
CA GLY A 317 24.75 -13.04 17.39
C GLY A 317 25.25 -13.59 18.75
N GLY A 318 24.64 -13.16 19.84
CA GLY A 318 25.12 -13.43 21.22
C GLY A 318 24.32 -14.45 22.05
N ARG A 319 23.33 -15.15 21.48
CA ARG A 319 22.63 -16.22 22.20
C ARG A 319 22.96 -17.60 21.64
N PRO A 320 23.64 -18.46 22.43
CA PRO A 320 23.91 -19.85 22.06
C PRO A 320 22.64 -20.72 22.05
#